data_fa663e708b3b5cfab6600a0ba6845e5b
#
_entry.id   fa663e708b3b5cfab6600a0ba6845e5b
#
_cell.length_a   1.000
_cell.length_b   1.000
_cell.length_c   1.000
_cell.angle_alpha   90.00
_cell.angle_beta   90.00
_cell.angle_gamma   90.00
#
_symmetry.space_group_name_H-M   'P 1'
#
loop_
_entity.id
_entity.type
_entity.pdbx_description
1 polymer ?
#
loop_
_entity_poly.entity_id
_entity_poly.type
_entity_poly.pdbx_seq_one_letter_code
_entity_poly.pdbx_strand_id
1 'polypeptide(L)'
;MTERKTVVYPNPQVLAEAVAARTLLTIIDLLAEPNRKRVDIAVTGGTDGNRVFAAMNASPLNDAVDWSRVHVWWGDERFVAADDDDRNAKQAREAWYDALVESGRMPAANIH
;
A
#
# COMPACT_ATOMS: atom_id res chain seq x y z
N MET A 1 6.80 9.68 24.17
CA MET A 1 7.80 9.61 23.09
C MET A 1 7.85 8.21 22.52
N THR A 2 7.83 8.10 21.20
CA THR A 2 7.84 6.79 20.55
C THR A 2 9.26 6.24 20.49
N GLU A 3 9.43 5.01 20.94
CA GLU A 3 10.70 4.31 20.86
C GLU A 3 10.95 3.83 19.43
N ARG A 4 12.16 4.07 18.92
CA ARG A 4 12.55 3.59 17.59
C ARG A 4 13.01 2.15 17.69
N LYS A 5 12.43 1.30 16.84
CA LYS A 5 12.85 -0.09 16.70
C LYS A 5 13.42 -0.32 15.30
N THR A 6 14.50 -1.06 15.25
CA THR A 6 15.08 -1.54 13.98
C THR A 6 14.91 -3.05 13.93
N VAL A 7 14.25 -3.54 12.89
CA VAL A 7 14.07 -4.97 12.66
C VAL A 7 14.73 -5.33 11.34
N VAL A 8 15.58 -6.33 11.36
CA VAL A 8 16.32 -6.79 10.18
C VAL A 8 15.77 -8.15 9.74
N TYR A 9 15.47 -8.26 8.47
CA TYR A 9 14.96 -9.50 7.87
C TYR A 9 16.04 -10.15 6.99
N PRO A 10 16.00 -11.48 6.80
CA PRO A 10 17.11 -12.22 6.18
C PRO A 10 17.29 -11.94 4.67
N ASN A 11 16.24 -11.49 3.98
CA ASN A 11 16.32 -11.21 2.55
C ASN A 11 15.20 -10.26 2.11
N PRO A 12 15.29 -9.69 0.88
CA PRO A 12 14.29 -8.72 0.40
C PRO A 12 12.86 -9.26 0.32
N GLN A 13 12.68 -10.53 0.02
CA GLN A 13 11.34 -11.12 -0.08
C GLN A 13 10.66 -11.21 1.28
N VAL A 14 11.37 -11.69 2.29
CA VAL A 14 10.84 -11.73 3.66
C VAL A 14 10.56 -10.34 4.18
N LEU A 15 11.45 -9.38 3.89
CA LEU A 15 11.24 -7.98 4.24
C LEU A 15 9.93 -7.46 3.63
N ALA A 16 9.71 -7.69 2.33
CA ALA A 16 8.52 -7.23 1.63
C ALA A 16 7.24 -7.83 2.24
N GLU A 17 7.24 -9.12 2.53
CA GLU A 17 6.09 -9.81 3.14
C GLU A 17 5.81 -9.29 4.54
N ALA A 18 6.87 -9.04 5.33
CA ALA A 18 6.73 -8.52 6.69
C ALA A 18 6.20 -7.09 6.69
N VAL A 19 6.71 -6.23 5.82
CA VAL A 19 6.23 -4.84 5.69
C VAL A 19 4.78 -4.83 5.20
N ALA A 20 4.45 -5.67 4.22
CA ALA A 20 3.07 -5.80 3.74
C ALA A 20 2.12 -6.21 4.87
N ALA A 21 2.48 -7.23 5.65
CA ALA A 21 1.67 -7.70 6.77
C ALA A 21 1.47 -6.60 7.82
N ARG A 22 2.53 -5.91 8.21
CA ARG A 22 2.47 -4.81 9.19
C ARG A 22 1.63 -3.65 8.70
N THR A 23 1.75 -3.30 7.42
CA THR A 23 0.96 -2.23 6.80
C THR A 23 -0.53 -2.58 6.80
N LEU A 24 -0.88 -3.77 6.35
CA LEU A 24 -2.27 -4.22 6.30
C LEU A 24 -2.88 -4.30 7.70
N LEU A 25 -2.16 -4.85 8.67
CA LEU A 25 -2.63 -4.93 10.07
C LEU A 25 -2.82 -3.54 10.67
N THR A 26 -1.92 -2.61 10.38
CA THR A 26 -2.05 -1.22 10.86
C THR A 26 -3.30 -0.57 10.31
N ILE A 27 -3.57 -0.74 9.01
CA ILE A 27 -4.78 -0.20 8.39
C ILE A 27 -6.03 -0.83 9.01
N ILE A 28 -6.04 -2.15 9.18
CA ILE A 28 -7.16 -2.88 9.79
C ILE A 28 -7.43 -2.34 11.21
N ASP A 29 -6.39 -2.20 12.02
CA ASP A 29 -6.50 -1.74 13.40
C ASP A 29 -6.99 -0.30 13.47
N LEU A 30 -6.48 0.58 12.58
CA LEU A 30 -6.94 1.97 12.52
C LEU A 30 -8.40 2.07 12.12
N LEU A 31 -8.82 1.31 11.11
CA LEU A 31 -10.22 1.33 10.65
C LEU A 31 -11.19 0.74 11.68
N ALA A 32 -10.69 -0.07 12.62
CA ALA A 32 -11.48 -0.60 13.73
C ALA A 32 -11.69 0.40 14.86
N GLU A 33 -10.96 1.51 14.89
CA GLU A 33 -11.14 2.55 15.91
C GLU A 33 -12.52 3.19 15.82
N PRO A 34 -13.20 3.41 16.97
CA PRO A 34 -14.47 4.15 16.99
C PRO A 34 -14.30 5.55 16.39
N ASN A 35 -15.24 5.99 15.60
CA ASN A 35 -15.27 7.33 14.97
C ASN A 35 -14.22 7.58 13.90
N ARG A 36 -13.37 6.61 13.56
CA ARG A 36 -12.44 6.78 12.44
C ARG A 36 -13.19 6.58 11.12
N LYS A 37 -13.15 7.60 10.27
CA LYS A 37 -13.87 7.58 9.00
C LYS A 37 -13.04 6.98 7.88
N ARG A 38 -11.74 7.24 7.86
CA ARG A 38 -10.84 6.76 6.81
C ARG A 38 -9.40 6.70 7.29
N VAL A 39 -8.57 6.05 6.50
CA VAL A 39 -7.11 6.00 6.66
C VAL A 39 -6.48 6.57 5.39
N ASP A 40 -5.51 7.45 5.57
CA ASP A 40 -4.69 7.98 4.48
C ASP A 40 -3.30 7.40 4.59
N ILE A 41 -2.79 6.87 3.49
CA ILE A 41 -1.43 6.33 3.43
C ILE A 41 -0.63 7.06 2.36
N ALA A 42 0.60 7.41 2.68
CA ALA A 42 1.55 7.95 1.72
C ALA A 42 2.54 6.84 1.35
N VAL A 43 2.65 6.57 0.07
CA VAL A 43 3.48 5.48 -0.44
C VAL A 43 4.60 6.02 -1.32
N THR A 44 5.60 5.21 -1.52
CA THR A 44 6.72 5.50 -2.40
C THR A 44 6.91 4.33 -3.37
N GLY A 45 7.55 4.60 -4.50
CA GLY A 45 7.79 3.58 -5.51
C GLY A 45 9.14 2.88 -5.34
N GLY A 46 9.66 2.41 -6.45
CA GLY A 46 10.92 1.70 -6.52
C GLY A 46 10.75 0.19 -6.40
N THR A 47 11.84 -0.53 -6.59
CA THR A 47 11.83 -2.00 -6.63
C THR A 47 11.32 -2.60 -5.32
N ASP A 48 11.80 -2.10 -4.18
CA ASP A 48 11.39 -2.63 -2.87
C ASP A 48 9.95 -2.25 -2.53
N GLY A 49 9.53 -1.03 -2.86
CA GLY A 49 8.14 -0.61 -2.69
C GLY A 49 7.19 -1.47 -3.51
N ASN A 50 7.54 -1.79 -4.75
CA ASN A 50 6.72 -2.63 -5.62
C ASN A 50 6.64 -4.08 -5.13
N ARG A 51 7.71 -4.61 -4.51
CA ARG A 51 7.65 -5.92 -3.84
C ARG A 51 6.66 -5.93 -2.69
N VAL A 52 6.63 -4.85 -1.90
CA VAL A 52 5.66 -4.70 -0.81
C VAL A 52 4.24 -4.66 -1.36
N PHE A 53 3.99 -3.90 -2.42
CA PHE A 53 2.67 -3.84 -3.06
C PHE A 53 2.21 -5.20 -3.56
N ALA A 54 3.08 -5.94 -4.22
CA ALA A 54 2.77 -7.29 -4.70
C ALA A 54 2.47 -8.24 -3.53
N ALA A 55 3.24 -8.15 -2.45
CA ALA A 55 3.01 -8.95 -1.24
C ALA A 55 1.68 -8.58 -0.56
N MET A 56 1.32 -7.31 -0.52
CA MET A 56 0.01 -6.87 -0.01
C MET A 56 -1.13 -7.48 -0.83
N ASN A 57 -1.01 -7.42 -2.15
CA ASN A 57 -2.04 -7.95 -3.05
C ASN A 57 -2.21 -9.47 -2.90
N ALA A 58 -1.14 -10.19 -2.63
CA ALA A 58 -1.15 -11.64 -2.44
C ALA A 58 -1.53 -12.08 -1.03
N SER A 59 -1.55 -11.17 -0.05
CA SER A 59 -1.82 -11.51 1.35
C SER A 59 -3.30 -11.74 1.61
N PRO A 60 -3.68 -12.76 2.38
CA PRO A 60 -5.06 -12.91 2.84
C PRO A 60 -5.57 -11.73 3.67
N LEU A 61 -4.68 -10.99 4.33
CA LEU A 61 -5.03 -9.79 5.08
C LEU A 61 -5.59 -8.69 4.20
N ASN A 62 -5.24 -8.68 2.92
CA ASN A 62 -5.76 -7.72 1.94
C ASN A 62 -7.29 -7.75 1.85
N ASP A 63 -7.88 -8.92 2.01
CA ASP A 63 -9.34 -9.12 1.95
C ASP A 63 -10.05 -8.65 3.23
N ALA A 64 -9.32 -8.48 4.32
CA ALA A 64 -9.86 -7.99 5.58
C ALA A 64 -9.90 -6.47 5.70
N VAL A 65 -9.34 -5.74 4.74
CA VAL A 65 -9.30 -4.28 4.73
C VAL A 65 -10.54 -3.73 4.02
N ASP A 66 -11.21 -2.77 4.64
CA ASP A 66 -12.24 -1.97 3.97
C ASP A 66 -11.57 -0.89 3.11
N TRP A 67 -11.21 -1.24 1.89
CA TRP A 67 -10.49 -0.38 0.97
C TRP A 67 -11.30 0.85 0.53
N SER A 68 -12.60 0.84 0.70
CA SER A 68 -13.43 2.01 0.40
C SER A 68 -13.12 3.20 1.30
N ARG A 69 -12.49 2.95 2.44
CA ARG A 69 -12.12 3.96 3.44
C ARG A 69 -10.62 4.27 3.46
N VAL A 70 -9.86 3.76 2.50
CA VAL A 70 -8.41 3.99 2.39
C VAL A 70 -8.12 4.91 1.22
N HIS A 71 -7.36 5.97 1.48
CA HIS A 71 -6.88 6.90 0.48
C HIS A 71 -5.37 6.78 0.32
N VAL A 72 -4.92 6.78 -0.92
CA VAL A 72 -3.51 6.58 -1.29
C VAL A 72 -2.93 7.87 -1.83
N TRP A 73 -1.80 8.27 -1.28
CA TRP A 73 -1.05 9.46 -1.65
C TRP A 73 0.39 9.07 -1.99
N TRP A 74 1.06 9.91 -2.77
CA TRP A 74 2.44 9.69 -3.18
C TRP A 74 3.38 10.61 -2.41
N GLY A 75 4.48 10.05 -1.85
CA GLY A 75 5.54 10.83 -1.25
C GLY A 75 6.38 11.56 -2.27
N ASP A 76 6.60 10.89 -3.43
CA ASP A 76 7.30 11.45 -4.59
C ASP A 76 6.78 10.81 -5.88
N GLU A 77 7.15 11.41 -7.01
CA GLU A 77 6.86 10.84 -8.32
C GLU A 77 8.00 11.19 -9.30
N ARG A 78 8.15 10.37 -10.33
CA ARG A 78 9.13 10.57 -11.39
C ARG A 78 8.57 11.56 -12.42
N PHE A 79 9.42 12.49 -12.89
CA PHE A 79 9.02 13.48 -13.90
C PHE A 79 9.02 12.84 -15.30
N VAL A 80 8.02 12.02 -15.54
CA VAL A 80 7.80 11.27 -16.80
C VAL A 80 6.31 11.24 -17.12
N ALA A 81 5.97 10.82 -18.31
CA ALA A 81 4.57 10.67 -18.71
C ALA A 81 3.81 9.72 -17.80
N ALA A 82 2.50 9.92 -17.66
CA ALA A 82 1.66 9.12 -16.76
C ALA A 82 1.66 7.61 -17.09
N ASP A 83 1.89 7.26 -18.36
CA ASP A 83 1.95 5.87 -18.83
C ASP A 83 3.38 5.33 -18.96
N ASP A 84 4.40 6.11 -18.55
CA ASP A 84 5.79 5.68 -18.58
C ASP A 84 6.04 4.61 -17.49
N ASP A 85 6.86 3.59 -17.85
CA ASP A 85 7.16 2.49 -16.94
C ASP A 85 7.91 2.93 -15.68
N ASP A 86 8.60 4.07 -15.70
CA ASP A 86 9.28 4.64 -14.54
C ASP A 86 8.34 5.40 -13.60
N ARG A 87 7.08 5.58 -13.98
CA ARG A 87 6.09 6.26 -13.15
C ARG A 87 5.73 5.40 -11.94
N ASN A 88 5.92 5.92 -10.72
CA ASN A 88 5.61 5.20 -9.49
C ASN A 88 4.15 4.76 -9.43
N ALA A 89 3.24 5.65 -9.80
CA ALA A 89 1.81 5.35 -9.80
C ALA A 89 1.44 4.21 -10.75
N LYS A 90 2.06 4.17 -11.95
CA LYS A 90 1.82 3.09 -12.91
C LYS A 90 2.29 1.75 -12.36
N GLN A 91 3.49 1.71 -11.79
CA GLN A 91 4.06 0.49 -11.22
C GLN A 91 3.21 -0.05 -10.06
N ALA A 92 2.78 0.82 -9.16
CA ALA A 92 1.93 0.45 -8.03
C ALA A 92 0.54 -0.01 -8.48
N ARG A 93 -0.01 0.64 -9.51
CA ARG A 93 -1.28 0.24 -10.09
C ARG A 93 -1.24 -1.21 -10.53
N GLU A 94 -0.24 -1.57 -11.32
CA GLU A 94 -0.09 -2.92 -11.85
C GLU A 94 0.20 -3.95 -10.76
N ALA A 95 1.02 -3.59 -9.76
CA ALA A 95 1.40 -4.50 -8.69
C ALA A 95 0.33 -4.67 -7.62
N TRP A 96 -0.54 -3.69 -7.43
CA TRP A 96 -1.39 -3.66 -6.25
C TRP A 96 -2.82 -3.20 -6.53
N TYR A 97 -3.04 -1.90 -6.76
CA TYR A 97 -4.39 -1.37 -6.63
C TYR A 97 -5.29 -1.53 -7.86
N ASP A 98 -4.77 -1.91 -9.03
CA ASP A 98 -5.65 -2.23 -10.17
C ASP A 98 -6.66 -3.31 -9.80
N ALA A 99 -6.22 -4.36 -9.12
CA ALA A 99 -7.11 -5.43 -8.67
C ALA A 99 -8.19 -4.92 -7.70
N LEU A 100 -7.85 -3.98 -6.83
CA LEU A 100 -8.80 -3.40 -5.87
C LEU A 100 -9.84 -2.52 -6.56
N VAL A 101 -9.41 -1.72 -7.54
CA VAL A 101 -10.31 -0.84 -8.30
C VAL A 101 -11.21 -1.65 -9.20
N GLU A 102 -10.68 -2.60 -9.95
CA GLU A 102 -11.43 -3.45 -10.88
C GLU A 102 -12.46 -4.32 -10.17
N SER A 103 -12.16 -4.79 -8.95
CA SER A 103 -13.10 -5.57 -8.15
C SER A 103 -14.16 -4.73 -7.45
N GLY A 104 -14.06 -3.39 -7.55
CA GLY A 104 -14.99 -2.47 -6.90
C GLY A 104 -14.74 -2.25 -5.41
N ARG A 105 -13.66 -2.80 -4.85
CA ARG A 105 -13.35 -2.65 -3.42
C ARG A 105 -12.84 -1.26 -3.07
N MET A 106 -12.05 -0.65 -3.96
CA MET A 106 -11.50 0.70 -3.78
C MET A 106 -12.01 1.62 -4.88
N PRO A 107 -12.67 2.74 -4.55
CA PRO A 107 -12.99 3.75 -5.55
C PRO A 107 -11.71 4.34 -6.16
N ALA A 108 -11.68 4.50 -7.48
CA ALA A 108 -10.53 5.13 -8.16
C ALA A 108 -10.24 6.54 -7.64
N ALA A 109 -11.26 7.26 -7.19
CA ALA A 109 -11.12 8.61 -6.62
C ALA A 109 -10.32 8.64 -5.31
N ASN A 110 -10.11 7.49 -4.65
CA ASN A 110 -9.30 7.41 -3.43
C ASN A 110 -7.79 7.46 -3.72
N ILE A 111 -7.40 7.36 -4.97
CA ILE A 111 -6.00 7.42 -5.39
C ILE A 111 -5.70 8.83 -5.87
N HIS A 112 -4.78 9.48 -5.18
CA HIS A 112 -4.48 10.92 -5.38
C HIS A 112 -3.18 11.18 -6.10
#